data_b2b3c2624f22bea0d5da3aaa7f6e258a
#
_entry.id   b2b3c2624f22bea0d5da3aaa7f6e258a
#
_cell.length_a   1.000
_cell.length_b   1.000
_cell.length_c   1.000
_cell.angle_alpha   90.00
_cell.angle_beta   90.00
_cell.angle_gamma   90.00
#
_symmetry.space_group_name_H-M   'P 1'
#
loop_
_entity.id
_entity.type
_entity.pdbx_description
1 polymer ?
#
loop_
_entity_poly.entity_id
_entity_poly.type
_entity_poly.pdbx_seq_one_letter_code
_entity_poly.pdbx_strand_id
1 'polypeptide(L)'
;MNFDLKTEVKRMGLGLISALIMAVNIKTLVRAGGLYPGGFNGITLLIQTICERFLNLQIPFTAVSLLLNAIPVIICFRAIGKKFTSTSALIVIVTSVLTDLVPYHPITDDILLISVFGGIINGFAISLCLIGGASAGGTDFIGIYFAEKKNK
;
A
#
# COMPACT_ATOMS: atom_id res chain seq x y z
N MET A 1 -10.92 24.21 -17.66
CA MET A 1 -10.23 23.30 -16.71
C MET A 1 -8.93 22.89 -17.41
N ASN A 2 -7.87 23.67 -17.20
CA ASN A 2 -6.57 23.38 -17.82
C ASN A 2 -6.00 22.11 -17.18
N PHE A 3 -6.00 21.05 -17.96
CA PHE A 3 -5.30 19.81 -17.63
C PHE A 3 -3.80 20.10 -17.66
N ASP A 4 -3.21 20.37 -16.51
CA ASP A 4 -1.78 20.53 -16.40
C ASP A 4 -1.13 19.14 -16.41
N LEU A 5 -0.86 18.65 -17.62
CA LEU A 5 -0.32 17.31 -17.88
C LEU A 5 0.94 17.04 -17.05
N LYS A 6 1.75 18.09 -16.81
CA LYS A 6 2.97 18.04 -16.00
C LYS A 6 2.65 17.69 -14.54
N THR A 7 1.58 18.26 -13.98
CA THR A 7 1.17 18.01 -12.61
C THR A 7 0.65 16.58 -12.43
N GLU A 8 -0.09 16.08 -13.41
CA GLU A 8 -0.60 14.70 -13.38
C GLU A 8 0.51 13.66 -13.52
N VAL A 9 1.45 13.89 -14.42
CA VAL A 9 2.63 13.02 -14.58
C VAL A 9 3.49 13.01 -13.31
N LYS A 10 3.69 14.16 -12.66
CA LYS A 10 4.40 14.26 -11.39
C LYS A 10 3.70 13.48 -10.28
N ARG A 11 2.38 13.61 -10.18
CA ARG A 11 1.56 12.88 -9.19
C ARG A 11 1.64 11.37 -9.38
N MET A 12 1.48 10.92 -10.62
CA MET A 12 1.60 9.51 -10.97
C MET A 12 3.01 8.98 -10.66
N GLY A 13 4.04 9.76 -11.01
CA GLY A 13 5.44 9.41 -10.71
C GLY A 13 5.70 9.23 -9.21
N LEU A 14 5.20 10.16 -8.37
CA LEU A 14 5.32 10.05 -6.91
C LEU A 14 4.62 8.80 -6.38
N GLY A 15 3.44 8.47 -6.89
CA GLY A 15 2.72 7.26 -6.52
C GLY A 15 3.45 5.99 -6.91
N LEU A 16 4.03 5.94 -8.11
CA LEU A 16 4.82 4.78 -8.57
C LEU A 16 6.11 4.59 -7.76
N ILE A 17 6.80 5.69 -7.44
CA ILE A 17 7.98 5.65 -6.55
C ILE A 17 7.58 5.13 -5.17
N SER A 18 6.50 5.63 -4.61
CA SER A 18 5.94 5.14 -3.35
C SER A 18 5.65 3.63 -3.40
N ALA A 19 5.01 3.16 -4.47
CA ALA A 19 4.69 1.75 -4.67
C ALA A 19 5.95 0.87 -4.68
N LEU A 20 6.99 1.33 -5.36
CA LEU A 20 8.28 0.61 -5.42
C LEU A 20 8.96 0.56 -4.05
N ILE A 21 9.05 1.69 -3.35
CA ILE A 21 9.65 1.77 -2.00
C ILE A 21 8.90 0.84 -1.04
N MET A 22 7.57 0.87 -1.08
CA MET A 22 6.73 0.04 -0.22
C MET A 22 6.89 -1.45 -0.50
N ALA A 23 6.92 -1.86 -1.77
CA ALA A 23 7.11 -3.25 -2.18
C ALA A 23 8.48 -3.79 -1.72
N VAL A 24 9.53 -3.00 -1.93
CA VAL A 24 10.89 -3.36 -1.47
C VAL A 24 10.94 -3.46 0.05
N ASN A 25 10.41 -2.47 0.77
CA ASN A 25 10.38 -2.48 2.23
C ASN A 25 9.66 -3.71 2.80
N ILE A 26 8.52 -4.08 2.22
CA ILE A 26 7.77 -5.28 2.66
C ILE A 26 8.63 -6.55 2.49
N LYS A 27 9.34 -6.70 1.39
CA LYS A 27 10.11 -7.92 1.09
C LYS A 27 11.47 -7.99 1.78
N THR A 28 12.10 -6.83 2.04
CA THR A 28 13.47 -6.80 2.57
C THR A 28 13.52 -6.63 4.09
N LEU A 29 12.62 -5.88 4.68
CA LEU A 29 12.59 -5.58 6.10
C LEU A 29 11.40 -6.21 6.81
N VAL A 30 10.19 -5.84 6.43
CA VAL A 30 8.97 -6.18 7.17
C VAL A 30 8.78 -7.70 7.26
N ARG A 31 8.86 -8.39 6.13
CA ARG A 31 8.68 -9.85 6.08
C ARG A 31 9.87 -10.59 6.73
N ALA A 32 11.07 -10.04 6.65
CA ALA A 32 12.26 -10.61 7.29
C ALA A 32 12.14 -10.62 8.83
N GLY A 33 11.61 -9.55 9.41
CA GLY A 33 11.36 -9.47 10.86
C GLY A 33 10.11 -10.20 11.34
N GLY A 34 9.34 -10.83 10.47
CA GLY A 34 8.03 -11.39 10.83
C GLY A 34 7.04 -10.35 11.33
N LEU A 35 7.23 -9.08 10.95
CA LEU A 35 6.40 -7.97 11.37
C LEU A 35 5.23 -7.76 10.41
N TYR A 36 4.19 -7.16 10.94
CA TYR A 36 3.01 -6.80 10.18
C TYR A 36 2.84 -5.27 10.21
N PRO A 37 3.00 -4.58 9.08
CA PRO A 37 2.79 -3.14 9.03
C PRO A 37 1.34 -2.82 9.32
N GLY A 38 1.05 -1.59 9.71
CA GLY A 38 -0.31 -1.14 9.92
C GLY A 38 -1.17 -1.21 8.66
N GLY A 39 -2.48 -1.19 8.84
CA GLY A 39 -3.43 -1.14 7.75
C GLY A 39 -3.63 -2.48 7.02
N PHE A 40 -4.20 -2.41 5.83
CA PHE A 40 -4.55 -3.60 5.04
C PHE A 40 -3.35 -4.38 4.54
N ASN A 41 -2.19 -3.74 4.37
CA ASN A 41 -0.96 -4.44 4.01
C ASN A 41 -0.53 -5.41 5.11
N GLY A 42 -0.69 -5.02 6.38
CA GLY A 42 -0.43 -5.91 7.52
C GLY A 42 -1.43 -7.06 7.59
N ILE A 43 -2.72 -6.78 7.38
CA ILE A 43 -3.75 -7.82 7.32
C ILE A 43 -3.48 -8.79 6.16
N THR A 44 -3.05 -8.28 5.01
CA THR A 44 -2.66 -9.10 3.85
C THR A 44 -1.53 -10.07 4.19
N LEU A 45 -0.46 -9.57 4.83
CA LEU A 45 0.66 -10.40 5.27
C LEU A 45 0.24 -11.41 6.33
N LEU A 46 -0.63 -11.02 7.26
CA LEU A 46 -1.14 -11.90 8.29
C LEU A 46 -1.94 -13.06 7.66
N ILE A 47 -2.83 -12.77 6.72
CA ILE A 47 -3.62 -13.79 6.00
C ILE A 47 -2.68 -14.73 5.23
N GLN A 48 -1.68 -14.19 4.52
CA GLN A 48 -0.67 -15.01 3.83
C GLN A 48 0.04 -15.96 4.81
N THR A 49 0.50 -15.42 5.94
CA THR A 49 1.22 -16.22 6.95
C THR A 49 0.34 -17.32 7.55
N ILE A 50 -0.93 -17.02 7.82
CA ILE A 50 -1.88 -18.01 8.32
C ILE A 50 -2.11 -19.10 7.28
N CYS A 51 -2.37 -18.73 6.02
CA CYS A 51 -2.59 -19.70 4.94
C CYS A 51 -1.36 -20.57 4.68
N GLU A 52 -0.17 -19.99 4.74
CA GLU A 52 1.08 -20.72 4.55
C GLU A 52 1.34 -21.71 5.70
N ARG A 53 1.13 -21.28 6.96
CA ARG A 53 1.41 -22.11 8.15
C ARG A 53 0.37 -23.20 8.41
N PHE A 54 -0.90 -22.91 8.21
CA PHE A 54 -2.00 -23.82 8.58
C PHE A 54 -2.56 -24.61 7.41
N LEU A 55 -2.55 -24.04 6.21
CA LEU A 55 -3.14 -24.67 5.03
C LEU A 55 -2.10 -25.14 4.00
N ASN A 56 -0.81 -24.85 4.24
CA ASN A 56 0.28 -25.09 3.28
C ASN A 56 -0.01 -24.48 1.89
N LEU A 57 -0.78 -23.39 1.88
CA LEU A 57 -1.23 -22.73 0.66
C LEU A 57 -0.48 -21.41 0.46
N GLN A 58 0.28 -21.30 -0.62
CA GLN A 58 0.95 -20.06 -0.99
C GLN A 58 -0.01 -19.19 -1.80
N ILE A 59 -0.56 -18.15 -1.16
CA ILE A 59 -1.44 -17.17 -1.81
C ILE A 59 -0.61 -15.94 -2.17
N PRO A 60 -0.70 -15.41 -3.41
CA PRO A 60 0.02 -14.19 -3.79
C PRO A 60 -0.50 -12.98 -2.99
N PHE A 61 0.41 -12.06 -2.66
CA PHE A 61 0.08 -10.81 -1.96
C PHE A 61 -0.97 -10.00 -2.73
N THR A 62 -0.84 -9.99 -4.06
CA THR A 62 -1.77 -9.28 -4.95
C THR A 62 -3.21 -9.74 -4.75
N ALA A 63 -3.48 -11.04 -4.71
CA ALA A 63 -4.85 -11.56 -4.58
C ALA A 63 -5.51 -11.10 -3.28
N VAL A 64 -4.83 -11.24 -2.16
CA VAL A 64 -5.36 -10.87 -0.83
C VAL A 64 -5.50 -9.35 -0.71
N SER A 65 -4.47 -8.61 -1.14
CA SER A 65 -4.46 -7.14 -1.09
C SER A 65 -5.59 -6.53 -1.92
N LEU A 66 -5.80 -7.00 -3.15
CA LEU A 66 -6.87 -6.50 -4.01
C LEU A 66 -8.26 -6.82 -3.45
N LEU A 67 -8.44 -8.02 -2.90
CA LEU A 67 -9.71 -8.40 -2.29
C LEU A 67 -10.05 -7.49 -1.10
N LEU A 68 -9.09 -7.24 -0.21
CA LEU A 68 -9.28 -6.36 0.95
C LEU A 68 -9.52 -4.89 0.54
N ASN A 69 -8.80 -4.40 -0.47
CA ASN A 69 -8.94 -3.02 -0.92
C ASN A 69 -10.17 -2.79 -1.81
N ALA A 70 -10.80 -3.84 -2.32
CA ALA A 70 -12.00 -3.69 -3.16
C ALA A 70 -13.13 -2.93 -2.47
N ILE A 71 -13.37 -3.23 -1.19
CA ILE A 71 -14.45 -2.59 -0.40
C ILE A 71 -14.19 -1.08 -0.23
N PRO A 72 -13.05 -0.61 0.31
CA PRO A 72 -12.76 0.81 0.42
C PRO A 72 -12.75 1.53 -0.91
N VAL A 73 -12.22 0.91 -1.96
CA VAL A 73 -12.19 1.50 -3.31
C VAL A 73 -13.61 1.77 -3.82
N ILE A 74 -14.53 0.82 -3.68
CA ILE A 74 -15.93 0.98 -4.10
C ILE A 74 -16.61 2.13 -3.32
N ILE A 75 -16.40 2.18 -2.00
CA ILE A 75 -16.96 3.22 -1.13
C ILE A 75 -16.40 4.60 -1.52
N CYS A 76 -15.08 4.73 -1.67
CA CYS A 76 -14.42 5.98 -2.01
C CYS A 76 -14.74 6.46 -3.42
N PHE A 77 -14.98 5.54 -4.36
CA PHE A 77 -15.38 5.89 -5.72
C PHE A 77 -16.67 6.70 -5.78
N ARG A 78 -17.59 6.42 -4.85
CA ARG A 78 -18.86 7.14 -4.73
C ARG A 78 -18.78 8.40 -3.85
N ALA A 79 -17.91 8.39 -2.84
CA ALA A 79 -17.88 9.40 -1.78
C ALA A 79 -16.86 10.53 -2.02
N ILE A 80 -15.66 10.21 -2.52
CA ILE A 80 -14.55 11.16 -2.64
C ILE A 80 -14.41 11.69 -4.07
N GLY A 81 -14.39 10.78 -5.04
CA GLY A 81 -14.31 11.14 -6.46
C GLY A 81 -13.57 10.12 -7.30
N LYS A 82 -13.98 10.07 -8.57
CA LYS A 82 -13.49 9.04 -9.51
C LYS A 82 -11.99 9.13 -9.78
N LYS A 83 -11.44 10.34 -9.87
CA LYS A 83 -10.03 10.57 -10.22
C LYS A 83 -9.09 10.10 -9.12
N PHE A 84 -9.32 10.54 -7.88
CA PHE A 84 -8.54 10.14 -6.72
C PHE A 84 -8.57 8.62 -6.51
N THR A 85 -9.77 8.04 -6.54
CA THR A 85 -9.96 6.62 -6.29
C THR A 85 -9.37 5.76 -7.39
N SER A 86 -9.49 6.16 -8.66
CA SER A 86 -8.89 5.43 -9.78
C SER A 86 -7.36 5.42 -9.72
N THR A 87 -6.75 6.59 -9.45
CA THR A 87 -5.29 6.67 -9.28
C THR A 87 -4.82 5.84 -8.09
N SER A 88 -5.52 5.90 -6.97
CA SER A 88 -5.19 5.11 -5.77
C SER A 88 -5.34 3.61 -6.01
N ALA A 89 -6.40 3.18 -6.69
CA ALA A 89 -6.58 1.78 -7.06
C ALA A 89 -5.43 1.27 -7.95
N LEU A 90 -5.00 2.09 -8.91
CA LEU A 90 -3.85 1.75 -9.76
C LEU A 90 -2.58 1.57 -8.92
N ILE A 91 -2.32 2.47 -7.97
CA ILE A 91 -1.14 2.40 -7.10
C ILE A 91 -1.19 1.16 -6.21
N VAL A 92 -2.36 0.82 -5.65
CA VAL A 92 -2.55 -0.41 -4.88
C VAL A 92 -2.25 -1.65 -5.72
N ILE A 93 -2.73 -1.69 -6.97
CA ILE A 93 -2.43 -2.80 -7.90
C ILE A 93 -0.93 -2.89 -8.17
N VAL A 94 -0.30 -1.77 -8.52
CA VAL A 94 1.15 -1.72 -8.80
C VAL A 94 1.96 -2.14 -7.59
N THR A 95 1.65 -1.62 -6.39
CA THR A 95 2.33 -2.00 -5.14
C THR A 95 2.21 -3.50 -4.89
N SER A 96 1.02 -4.04 -5.05
CA SER A 96 0.76 -5.46 -4.80
C SER A 96 1.52 -6.36 -5.78
N VAL A 97 1.47 -6.05 -7.07
CA VAL A 97 2.20 -6.80 -8.10
C VAL A 97 3.71 -6.69 -7.89
N LEU A 98 4.22 -5.49 -7.61
CA LEU A 98 5.65 -5.31 -7.32
C LEU A 98 6.06 -6.10 -6.07
N THR A 99 5.21 -6.15 -5.04
CA THR A 99 5.48 -6.94 -3.84
C THR A 99 5.60 -8.43 -4.15
N ASP A 100 4.82 -8.96 -5.07
CA ASP A 100 4.96 -10.36 -5.49
C ASP A 100 6.20 -10.58 -6.37
N LEU A 101 6.55 -9.62 -7.23
CA LEU A 101 7.70 -9.71 -8.13
C LEU A 101 9.05 -9.53 -7.43
N VAL A 102 9.13 -8.68 -6.40
CA VAL A 102 10.37 -8.44 -5.66
C VAL A 102 10.77 -9.72 -4.92
N PRO A 103 11.99 -10.24 -5.14
CA PRO A 103 12.45 -11.42 -4.42
C PRO A 103 12.62 -11.13 -2.93
N TYR A 104 12.43 -12.16 -2.11
CA TYR A 104 12.66 -12.07 -0.68
C TYR A 104 14.18 -12.00 -0.42
N HIS A 105 14.64 -10.87 0.08
CA HIS A 105 16.02 -10.67 0.49
C HIS A 105 16.07 -9.96 1.86
N PRO A 106 16.26 -10.69 2.96
CA PRO A 106 16.42 -10.07 4.28
C PRO A 106 17.72 -9.27 4.31
N ILE A 107 17.63 -8.01 4.76
CA ILE A 107 18.81 -7.15 4.93
C ILE A 107 19.44 -7.37 6.30
N THR A 108 18.63 -7.66 7.31
CA THR A 108 19.06 -7.87 8.69
C THR A 108 18.04 -8.73 9.42
N ASP A 109 18.50 -9.41 10.48
CA ASP A 109 17.65 -10.21 11.36
C ASP A 109 17.34 -9.46 12.69
N ASP A 110 17.87 -8.25 12.87
CA ASP A 110 17.63 -7.44 14.06
C ASP A 110 16.24 -6.80 14.00
N ILE A 111 15.35 -7.31 14.85
CA ILE A 111 13.94 -6.87 14.92
C ILE A 111 13.82 -5.39 15.27
N LEU A 112 14.70 -4.85 16.12
CA LEU A 112 14.67 -3.43 16.46
C LEU A 112 15.01 -2.57 15.25
N LEU A 113 16.07 -2.94 14.54
CA LEU A 113 16.47 -2.25 13.31
C LEU A 113 15.38 -2.30 12.25
N ILE A 114 14.80 -3.48 12.04
CA ILE A 114 13.69 -3.69 11.10
C ILE A 114 12.48 -2.83 11.49
N SER A 115 12.12 -2.79 12.77
CA SER A 115 10.97 -2.03 13.25
C SER A 115 11.13 -0.53 13.01
N VAL A 116 12.30 0.02 13.35
CA VAL A 116 12.58 1.45 13.21
C VAL A 116 12.69 1.84 11.74
N PHE A 117 13.57 1.22 10.99
CA PHE A 117 13.80 1.59 9.59
C PHE A 117 12.63 1.18 8.69
N GLY A 118 12.06 0.00 8.88
CA GLY A 118 10.89 -0.44 8.15
C GLY A 118 9.69 0.49 8.36
N GLY A 119 9.49 0.97 9.60
CA GLY A 119 8.45 1.95 9.94
C GLY A 119 8.69 3.31 9.29
N ILE A 120 9.92 3.84 9.36
CA ILE A 120 10.30 5.13 8.74
C ILE A 120 10.11 5.06 7.22
N ILE A 121 10.61 4.01 6.57
CA ILE A 121 10.50 3.84 5.12
C ILE A 121 9.04 3.70 4.71
N ASN A 122 8.24 2.95 5.48
CA ASN A 122 6.82 2.79 5.21
C ASN A 122 6.06 4.13 5.32
N GLY A 123 6.31 4.90 6.40
CA GLY A 123 5.73 6.23 6.59
C GLY A 123 6.13 7.20 5.48
N PHE A 124 7.38 7.18 5.05
CA PHE A 124 7.87 7.99 3.94
C PHE A 124 7.18 7.61 2.62
N ALA A 125 7.04 6.33 2.31
CA ALA A 125 6.36 5.86 1.11
C ALA A 125 4.88 6.29 1.09
N ILE A 126 4.16 6.15 2.21
CA ILE A 126 2.77 6.59 2.34
C ILE A 126 2.67 8.11 2.13
N SER A 127 3.58 8.89 2.73
CA SER A 127 3.61 10.35 2.57
C SER A 127 3.81 10.77 1.13
N LEU A 128 4.72 10.12 0.40
CA LEU A 128 4.92 10.37 -1.04
C LEU A 128 3.65 10.10 -1.85
N CYS A 129 2.95 9.02 -1.54
CA CYS A 129 1.71 8.67 -2.21
C CYS A 129 0.62 9.74 -1.99
N LEU A 130 0.46 10.18 -0.75
CA LEU A 130 -0.51 11.24 -0.38
C LEU A 130 -0.17 12.59 -1.03
N ILE A 131 1.11 12.99 -1.06
CA ILE A 131 1.58 14.19 -1.77
C ILE A 131 1.26 14.07 -3.27
N GLY A 132 1.38 12.88 -3.84
CA GLY A 132 0.93 12.56 -5.20
C GLY A 132 -0.58 12.65 -5.41
N GLY A 133 -1.36 12.90 -4.37
CA GLY A 133 -2.83 12.97 -4.46
C GLY A 133 -3.48 11.62 -4.69
N ALA A 134 -2.89 10.57 -4.15
CA ALA A 134 -3.40 9.21 -4.15
C ALA A 134 -3.22 8.55 -2.78
N SER A 135 -3.86 7.44 -2.55
CA SER A 135 -3.70 6.62 -1.35
C SER A 135 -2.90 5.36 -1.67
N ALA A 136 -2.07 4.94 -0.72
CA ALA A 136 -1.37 3.66 -0.78
C ALA A 136 -2.30 2.46 -0.48
N GLY A 137 -3.57 2.72 -0.25
CA GLY A 137 -4.60 1.72 0.00
C GLY A 137 -4.95 1.56 1.48
N GLY A 138 -5.88 0.66 1.73
CA GLY A 138 -6.22 0.22 3.08
C GLY A 138 -6.92 1.25 3.93
N THR A 139 -6.42 1.40 5.16
CA THR A 139 -6.98 2.32 6.16
C THR A 139 -6.90 3.78 5.77
N ASP A 140 -5.99 4.17 4.86
CA ASP A 140 -5.87 5.54 4.37
C ASP A 140 -7.15 5.98 3.65
N PHE A 141 -7.76 5.09 2.85
CA PHE A 141 -9.04 5.34 2.21
C PHE A 141 -10.13 5.66 3.23
N ILE A 142 -10.16 4.93 4.33
CA ILE A 142 -11.13 5.11 5.40
C ILE A 142 -10.90 6.47 6.08
N GLY A 143 -9.64 6.80 6.37
CA GLY A 143 -9.27 8.09 6.96
C GLY A 143 -9.68 9.28 6.09
N ILE A 144 -9.38 9.22 4.80
CA ILE A 144 -9.74 10.27 3.83
C ILE A 144 -11.26 10.38 3.69
N TYR A 145 -11.97 9.25 3.63
CA TYR A 145 -13.44 9.24 3.59
C TYR A 145 -14.06 9.98 4.77
N PHE A 146 -13.59 9.71 5.99
CA PHE A 146 -14.09 10.41 7.19
C PHE A 146 -13.71 11.90 7.22
N ALA A 147 -12.51 12.24 6.75
CA ALA A 147 -12.08 13.64 6.64
C ALA A 147 -12.98 14.43 5.65
N GLU A 148 -13.25 13.87 4.49
CA GLU A 148 -14.15 14.47 3.49
C GLU A 148 -15.59 14.59 4.00
N LYS A 149 -16.10 13.57 4.71
CA LYS A 149 -17.44 13.60 5.27
C LYS A 149 -17.61 14.65 6.38
N LYS A 150 -16.56 14.95 7.12
CA LYS A 150 -16.58 15.96 8.19
C LYS A 150 -16.53 17.39 7.64
N ASN A 151 -16.01 17.57 6.42
CA ASN A 151 -15.90 18.87 5.74
C ASN A 151 -17.11 19.22 4.88
N LYS A 152 -18.11 18.37 4.80
CA LYS A 152 -19.44 18.60 4.19
C LYS A 152 -20.48 18.84 5.26
#